data_6f21c317e61c6e1879300894f4483574
#
_entry.id   6f21c317e61c6e1879300894f4483574
#
_cell.length_a   1.000
_cell.length_b   1.000
_cell.length_c   1.000
_cell.angle_alpha   90.00
_cell.angle_beta   90.00
_cell.angle_gamma   90.00
#
_symmetry.space_group_name_H-M   'P 1'
#
loop_
_entity.id
_entity.type
_entity.pdbx_description
1 polymer ?
#
loop_
_entity_poly.entity_id
_entity_poly.type
_entity_poly.pdbx_seq_one_letter_code
_entity_poly.pdbx_strand_id
1 'polypeptide(L)'
;MAARTRKRPVRKIGRKMKTKLFALFMLIVVAMLGLIGRLMFIEYTSGDAYTKKVLSLQSYDSKTIPFQRGNIVDSNGTVLATSVAVYNVVLDCSVMTSKKEYITSTIDALTQCFPDLDRATLEDYANNSKDNKYIVLLKKLSYDAIQPFVQLQDATDEKGNLKNPNIKGVWFETEYQRNYPFKTLASSVIGFTSAGNVGTTGLENYYNDTLNGVNGREYGYLNADNDFQKTVIAAQNGNTLYTTIDANIQSICLLYTSPSPRDA
;
A
#
# COMPACT_ATOMS: atom_id res chain seq x y z
N MET A 1 17.56 -50.17 -65.83
CA MET A 1 18.48 -49.03 -66.02
C MET A 1 18.76 -48.39 -64.63
N ALA A 2 19.91 -48.63 -64.02
CA ALA A 2 20.25 -48.15 -62.70
C ALA A 2 21.06 -46.82 -62.82
N ALA A 3 20.52 -45.72 -62.27
CA ALA A 3 21.16 -44.42 -62.32
C ALA A 3 22.35 -44.38 -61.34
N ARG A 4 23.57 -44.31 -61.85
CA ARG A 4 24.83 -44.12 -61.09
C ARG A 4 24.87 -42.70 -60.52
N THR A 5 24.61 -42.51 -59.23
CA THR A 5 24.88 -41.25 -58.53
C THR A 5 26.37 -40.98 -58.44
N ARG A 6 26.87 -40.00 -59.15
CA ARG A 6 28.25 -39.50 -59.09
C ARG A 6 28.43 -38.79 -57.73
N LYS A 7 29.19 -39.41 -56.81
CA LYS A 7 29.69 -38.76 -55.60
C LYS A 7 30.68 -37.65 -55.98
N ARG A 8 30.35 -36.38 -55.69
CA ARG A 8 31.26 -35.26 -55.89
C ARG A 8 32.50 -35.43 -54.97
N PRO A 9 33.72 -35.24 -55.47
CA PRO A 9 34.92 -35.37 -54.68
C PRO A 9 34.96 -34.29 -53.60
N VAL A 10 35.07 -34.71 -52.34
CA VAL A 10 35.31 -33.76 -51.19
C VAL A 10 36.69 -33.16 -51.41
N ARG A 11 36.77 -31.83 -51.68
CA ARG A 11 38.02 -31.11 -51.78
C ARG A 11 38.73 -31.14 -50.42
N LYS A 12 39.90 -31.80 -50.35
CA LYS A 12 40.75 -31.82 -49.18
C LYS A 12 41.27 -30.42 -48.91
N ILE A 13 40.93 -29.86 -47.77
CA ILE A 13 41.37 -28.51 -47.32
C ILE A 13 42.88 -28.52 -47.16
N GLY A 14 43.59 -27.69 -47.94
CA GLY A 14 45.06 -27.59 -47.90
C GLY A 14 45.55 -27.06 -46.58
N ARG A 15 46.83 -27.43 -46.22
CA ARG A 15 47.44 -27.02 -44.92
C ARG A 15 47.35 -25.49 -44.67
N LYS A 16 47.60 -24.65 -45.67
CA LYS A 16 47.49 -23.17 -45.58
C LYS A 16 46.06 -22.67 -45.26
N MET A 17 45.05 -23.39 -45.72
CA MET A 17 43.64 -23.04 -45.44
C MET A 17 43.20 -23.45 -44.03
N LYS A 18 43.71 -24.57 -43.53
CA LYS A 18 43.52 -25.00 -42.13
C LYS A 18 44.12 -24.00 -41.14
N THR A 19 45.35 -23.48 -41.44
CA THR A 19 46.00 -22.47 -40.58
C THR A 19 45.25 -21.15 -40.56
N LYS A 20 44.74 -20.70 -41.71
CA LYS A 20 43.89 -19.48 -41.76
C LYS A 20 42.58 -19.66 -41.02
N LEU A 21 41.94 -20.82 -41.11
CA LEU A 21 40.71 -21.12 -40.40
C LEU A 21 40.96 -21.22 -38.89
N PHE A 22 42.08 -21.80 -38.49
CA PHE A 22 42.48 -21.85 -37.07
C PHE A 22 42.81 -20.47 -36.52
N ALA A 23 43.49 -19.62 -37.29
CA ALA A 23 43.75 -18.24 -36.89
C ALA A 23 42.45 -17.42 -36.75
N LEU A 24 41.50 -17.57 -37.68
CA LEU A 24 40.19 -16.94 -37.58
C LEU A 24 39.42 -17.43 -36.34
N PHE A 25 39.43 -18.74 -36.06
CA PHE A 25 38.81 -19.31 -34.88
C PHE A 25 39.41 -18.75 -33.57
N MET A 26 40.74 -18.71 -33.50
CA MET A 26 41.46 -18.13 -32.35
C MET A 26 41.12 -16.65 -32.13
N LEU A 27 40.99 -15.88 -33.23
CA LEU A 27 40.57 -14.48 -33.16
C LEU A 27 39.19 -14.31 -32.57
N ILE A 28 38.24 -15.17 -32.99
CA ILE A 28 36.87 -15.19 -32.43
C ILE A 28 36.88 -15.57 -30.94
N VAL A 29 37.67 -16.58 -30.55
CA VAL A 29 37.81 -17.00 -29.15
C VAL A 29 38.38 -15.87 -28.28
N VAL A 30 39.42 -15.17 -28.75
CA VAL A 30 40.01 -14.03 -28.04
C VAL A 30 38.99 -12.88 -27.91
N ALA A 31 38.24 -12.58 -28.97
CA ALA A 31 37.18 -11.57 -28.92
C ALA A 31 36.08 -11.94 -27.90
N MET A 32 35.68 -13.21 -27.86
CA MET A 32 34.70 -13.71 -26.92
C MET A 32 35.17 -13.66 -25.46
N LEU A 33 36.42 -14.02 -25.21
CA LEU A 33 37.06 -13.89 -23.88
C LEU A 33 37.17 -12.40 -23.46
N GLY A 34 37.44 -11.49 -24.39
CA GLY A 34 37.42 -10.05 -24.15
C GLY A 34 36.05 -9.53 -23.76
N LEU A 35 34.98 -10.02 -24.40
CA LEU A 35 33.60 -9.67 -24.04
C LEU A 35 33.20 -10.22 -22.64
N ILE A 36 33.56 -11.46 -22.34
CA ILE A 36 33.31 -12.07 -21.03
C ILE A 36 34.04 -11.28 -19.93
N GLY A 37 35.32 -10.95 -20.15
CA GLY A 37 36.10 -10.14 -19.22
C GLY A 37 35.52 -8.75 -19.02
N ARG A 38 34.97 -8.13 -20.07
CA ARG A 38 34.28 -6.84 -19.99
C ARG A 38 32.97 -6.94 -19.20
N LEU A 39 32.20 -7.99 -19.41
CA LEU A 39 30.95 -8.24 -18.62
C LEU A 39 31.27 -8.45 -17.14
N MET A 40 32.26 -9.29 -16.79
CA MET A 40 32.70 -9.47 -15.40
C MET A 40 33.21 -8.16 -14.79
N PHE A 41 33.93 -7.34 -15.56
CA PHE A 41 34.38 -6.04 -15.07
C PHE A 41 33.20 -5.09 -14.78
N ILE A 42 32.18 -5.04 -15.64
CA ILE A 42 30.99 -4.22 -15.45
C ILE A 42 30.19 -4.73 -14.22
N GLU A 43 30.04 -6.04 -14.07
CA GLU A 43 29.35 -6.64 -12.93
C GLU A 43 30.08 -6.31 -11.62
N TYR A 44 31.38 -6.44 -11.58
CA TYR A 44 32.19 -6.13 -10.40
C TYR A 44 32.19 -4.64 -10.03
N THR A 45 32.27 -3.73 -11.01
CA THR A 45 32.39 -2.28 -10.74
C THR A 45 31.04 -1.57 -10.60
N SER A 46 30.00 -2.07 -11.26
CA SER A 46 28.71 -1.36 -11.35
C SER A 46 27.51 -2.23 -11.00
N GLY A 47 27.70 -3.50 -10.63
CA GLY A 47 26.63 -4.44 -10.30
C GLY A 47 25.68 -3.90 -9.24
N ASP A 48 26.23 -3.35 -8.14
CA ASP A 48 25.43 -2.74 -7.06
C ASP A 48 24.64 -1.51 -7.53
N ALA A 49 25.21 -0.71 -8.43
CA ALA A 49 24.53 0.47 -8.96
C ALA A 49 23.38 0.07 -9.90
N TYR A 50 23.57 -0.94 -10.73
CA TYR A 50 22.52 -1.48 -11.58
C TYR A 50 21.43 -2.18 -10.76
N THR A 51 21.80 -2.97 -9.75
CA THR A 51 20.85 -3.61 -8.84
C THR A 51 20.02 -2.57 -8.08
N LYS A 52 20.66 -1.51 -7.55
CA LYS A 52 19.95 -0.40 -6.92
C LYS A 52 19.04 0.34 -7.90
N LYS A 53 19.45 0.54 -9.13
CA LYS A 53 18.66 1.19 -10.17
C LYS A 53 17.46 0.32 -10.58
N VAL A 54 17.64 -0.98 -10.75
CA VAL A 54 16.56 -1.93 -11.01
C VAL A 54 15.61 -1.98 -9.83
N LEU A 55 16.11 -2.08 -8.59
CA LEU A 55 15.27 -2.03 -7.37
C LEU A 55 14.54 -0.69 -7.23
N SER A 56 15.16 0.43 -7.58
CA SER A 56 14.49 1.75 -7.57
C SER A 56 13.44 1.89 -8.66
N LEU A 57 13.61 1.24 -9.79
CA LEU A 57 12.60 1.14 -10.85
C LEU A 57 11.50 0.14 -10.51
N GLN A 58 11.81 -0.89 -9.70
CA GLN A 58 10.85 -1.89 -9.21
C GLN A 58 10.18 -1.48 -7.88
N SER A 59 10.69 -0.46 -7.17
CA SER A 59 10.06 0.04 -5.95
C SER A 59 8.83 0.88 -6.30
N TYR A 60 7.84 0.22 -6.89
CA TYR A 60 6.54 0.79 -7.09
C TYR A 60 5.71 0.56 -5.85
N ASP A 61 5.22 1.67 -5.34
CA ASP A 61 4.13 1.80 -4.40
C ASP A 61 3.98 0.65 -3.39
N SER A 62 4.78 0.70 -2.34
CA SER A 62 4.57 -0.17 -1.19
C SER A 62 3.53 0.49 -0.28
N LYS A 63 2.30 0.01 -0.35
CA LYS A 63 1.21 0.46 0.54
C LYS A 63 1.15 -0.43 1.77
N THR A 64 1.20 0.17 2.94
CA THR A 64 0.98 -0.55 4.21
C THR A 64 -0.51 -0.82 4.37
N ILE A 65 -0.86 -2.07 4.68
CA ILE A 65 -2.22 -2.47 5.05
C ILE A 65 -2.25 -2.53 6.58
N PRO A 66 -2.96 -1.60 7.25
CA PRO A 66 -2.95 -1.56 8.71
C PRO A 66 -3.67 -2.78 9.29
N PHE A 67 -3.15 -3.29 10.41
CA PHE A 67 -3.83 -4.32 11.19
C PHE A 67 -4.94 -3.71 12.05
N GLN A 68 -5.92 -4.50 12.38
CA GLN A 68 -6.96 -4.17 13.36
C GLN A 68 -6.51 -4.69 14.74
N ARG A 69 -6.46 -3.79 15.75
CA ARG A 69 -6.17 -4.15 17.13
C ARG A 69 -7.31 -4.98 17.71
N GLY A 70 -6.99 -6.05 18.43
CA GLY A 70 -7.95 -6.98 19.02
C GLY A 70 -8.94 -6.31 19.97
N ASN A 71 -10.13 -6.87 20.09
CA ASN A 71 -11.16 -6.35 20.97
C ASN A 71 -10.87 -6.70 22.43
N ILE A 72 -11.36 -5.87 23.36
CA ILE A 72 -11.46 -6.22 24.79
C ILE A 72 -12.94 -6.41 25.07
N VAL A 73 -13.32 -7.57 25.59
CA VAL A 73 -14.71 -7.93 25.87
C VAL A 73 -14.88 -8.29 27.34
N ASP A 74 -16.07 -8.08 27.85
CA ASP A 74 -16.47 -8.46 29.21
C ASP A 74 -16.75 -9.97 29.32
N SER A 75 -17.17 -10.43 30.52
CA SER A 75 -17.51 -11.82 30.78
C SER A 75 -18.72 -12.34 29.99
N ASN A 76 -19.56 -11.44 29.47
CA ASN A 76 -20.79 -11.74 28.74
C ASN A 76 -20.60 -11.56 27.21
N GLY A 77 -19.40 -11.20 26.76
CA GLY A 77 -19.11 -10.92 25.36
C GLY A 77 -19.41 -9.48 24.92
N THR A 78 -19.75 -8.57 25.86
CA THR A 78 -19.96 -7.16 25.57
C THR A 78 -18.62 -6.49 25.21
N VAL A 79 -18.58 -5.75 24.12
CA VAL A 79 -17.36 -5.12 23.64
C VAL A 79 -17.06 -3.85 24.44
N LEU A 80 -15.99 -3.88 25.24
CA LEU A 80 -15.52 -2.76 26.06
C LEU A 80 -14.57 -1.84 25.30
N ALA A 81 -13.75 -2.40 24.39
CA ALA A 81 -12.87 -1.67 23.50
C ALA A 81 -12.78 -2.36 22.15
N THR A 82 -12.89 -1.60 21.07
CA THR A 82 -12.80 -2.10 19.70
C THR A 82 -12.04 -1.13 18.82
N SER A 83 -11.62 -1.58 17.65
CA SER A 83 -10.97 -0.74 16.64
C SER A 83 -11.92 -0.54 15.47
N VAL A 84 -12.22 0.71 15.16
CA VAL A 84 -13.10 1.11 14.07
C VAL A 84 -12.25 1.63 12.91
N ALA A 85 -12.58 1.20 11.70
CA ALA A 85 -11.93 1.71 10.49
C ALA A 85 -12.32 3.17 10.27
N VAL A 86 -11.31 4.00 10.06
CA VAL A 86 -11.43 5.40 9.64
C VAL A 86 -10.59 5.62 8.41
N TYR A 87 -10.90 6.66 7.65
CA TYR A 87 -10.32 6.90 6.35
C TYR A 87 -9.70 8.28 6.28
N ASN A 88 -8.48 8.34 5.76
CA ASN A 88 -7.83 9.60 5.42
C ASN A 88 -7.98 9.85 3.92
N VAL A 89 -8.38 11.05 3.54
CA VAL A 89 -8.47 11.46 2.13
C VAL A 89 -7.11 11.97 1.70
N VAL A 90 -6.51 11.32 0.72
CA VAL A 90 -5.18 11.66 0.20
C VAL A 90 -5.29 12.10 -1.25
N LEU A 91 -4.56 13.17 -1.57
CA LEU A 91 -4.47 13.76 -2.91
C LEU A 91 -3.07 13.60 -3.48
N ASP A 92 -2.99 13.10 -4.70
CA ASP A 92 -1.81 13.14 -5.57
C ASP A 92 -1.96 14.27 -6.57
N CYS A 93 -1.26 15.36 -6.32
CA CYS A 93 -1.27 16.51 -7.21
C CYS A 93 -0.64 16.21 -8.57
N SER A 94 0.33 15.28 -8.64
CA SER A 94 0.99 14.95 -9.90
C SER A 94 0.03 14.28 -10.90
N VAL A 95 -0.85 13.42 -10.39
CA VAL A 95 -1.89 12.76 -11.21
C VAL A 95 -3.01 13.75 -11.53
N MET A 96 -3.49 14.53 -10.54
CA MET A 96 -4.56 15.50 -10.72
C MET A 96 -4.17 16.58 -11.74
N THR A 97 -2.92 17.06 -11.74
CA THR A 97 -2.46 18.13 -12.64
C THR A 97 -1.99 17.65 -14.00
N SER A 98 -1.97 16.35 -14.26
CA SER A 98 -1.55 15.77 -15.55
C SER A 98 -2.40 16.26 -16.74
N LYS A 99 -3.68 16.57 -16.49
CA LYS A 99 -4.60 17.18 -17.47
C LYS A 99 -5.48 18.24 -16.80
N LYS A 100 -5.77 19.33 -17.52
CA LYS A 100 -6.63 20.41 -17.03
C LYS A 100 -8.04 19.94 -16.66
N GLU A 101 -8.58 18.97 -17.39
CA GLU A 101 -9.89 18.39 -17.14
C GLU A 101 -9.96 17.65 -15.79
N TYR A 102 -8.86 17.05 -15.37
CA TYR A 102 -8.79 16.36 -14.08
C TYR A 102 -8.83 17.32 -12.90
N ILE A 103 -8.18 18.48 -13.03
CA ILE A 103 -8.15 19.51 -11.97
C ILE A 103 -9.57 19.94 -11.61
N THR A 104 -10.33 20.42 -12.62
CA THR A 104 -11.67 20.93 -12.39
C THR A 104 -12.60 19.84 -11.87
N SER A 105 -12.62 18.67 -12.52
CA SER A 105 -13.52 17.57 -12.14
C SER A 105 -13.22 17.03 -10.74
N THR A 106 -11.93 16.92 -10.36
CA THR A 106 -11.54 16.43 -9.05
C THR A 106 -11.83 17.45 -7.95
N ILE A 107 -11.55 18.74 -8.19
CA ILE A 107 -11.82 19.80 -7.21
C ILE A 107 -13.35 19.94 -7.00
N ASP A 108 -14.14 19.91 -8.07
CA ASP A 108 -15.60 19.99 -7.98
C ASP A 108 -16.18 18.80 -7.18
N ALA A 109 -15.69 17.58 -7.44
CA ALA A 109 -16.11 16.38 -6.70
C ALA A 109 -15.71 16.46 -5.23
N LEU A 110 -14.48 16.91 -4.91
CA LEU A 110 -14.00 17.06 -3.54
C LEU A 110 -14.82 18.08 -2.76
N THR A 111 -15.05 19.26 -3.34
CA THR A 111 -15.83 20.32 -2.68
C THR A 111 -17.32 19.98 -2.54
N GLN A 112 -17.86 19.17 -3.44
CA GLN A 112 -19.23 18.69 -3.37
C GLN A 112 -19.42 17.67 -2.23
N CYS A 113 -18.48 16.73 -2.08
CA CYS A 113 -18.58 15.64 -1.11
C CYS A 113 -18.04 16.01 0.28
N PHE A 114 -17.09 16.93 0.35
CA PHE A 114 -16.44 17.35 1.59
C PHE A 114 -16.54 18.87 1.77
N PRO A 115 -17.59 19.34 2.43
CA PRO A 115 -17.82 20.79 2.63
C PRO A 115 -16.72 21.48 3.44
N ASP A 116 -15.96 20.73 4.23
CA ASP A 116 -14.84 21.23 5.04
C ASP A 116 -13.61 21.61 4.19
N LEU A 117 -13.58 21.23 2.91
CA LEU A 117 -12.49 21.55 2.01
C LEU A 117 -12.77 22.87 1.27
N ASP A 118 -11.83 23.81 1.44
CA ASP A 118 -11.88 25.06 0.71
C ASP A 118 -11.34 24.88 -0.72
N ARG A 119 -12.12 25.34 -1.69
CA ARG A 119 -11.76 25.31 -3.12
C ARG A 119 -10.45 26.05 -3.41
N ALA A 120 -10.24 27.20 -2.78
CA ALA A 120 -9.03 28.01 -2.98
C ALA A 120 -7.78 27.27 -2.57
N THR A 121 -7.85 26.50 -1.47
CA THR A 121 -6.75 25.65 -0.99
C THR A 121 -6.42 24.52 -1.96
N LEU A 122 -7.45 23.88 -2.56
CA LEU A 122 -7.25 22.83 -3.56
C LEU A 122 -6.66 23.38 -4.87
N GLU A 123 -7.09 24.57 -5.30
CA GLU A 123 -6.50 25.25 -6.45
C GLU A 123 -5.05 25.69 -6.20
N ASP A 124 -4.72 26.10 -4.98
CA ASP A 124 -3.33 26.40 -4.58
C ASP A 124 -2.45 25.15 -4.65
N TYR A 125 -2.91 24.01 -4.16
CA TYR A 125 -2.18 22.73 -4.32
C TYR A 125 -1.99 22.37 -5.79
N ALA A 126 -2.99 22.58 -6.65
CA ALA A 126 -2.90 22.33 -8.07
C ALA A 126 -1.87 23.23 -8.78
N ASN A 127 -1.65 24.46 -8.29
CA ASN A 127 -0.73 25.43 -8.89
C ASN A 127 0.69 25.33 -8.33
N ASN A 128 0.83 25.21 -7.02
CA ASN A 128 2.10 25.35 -6.30
C ASN A 128 2.72 24.03 -5.85
N SER A 129 1.96 22.92 -5.85
CA SER A 129 2.40 21.62 -5.34
C SER A 129 2.27 20.47 -6.35
N LYS A 130 2.46 20.76 -7.63
CA LYS A 130 2.24 19.81 -8.74
C LYS A 130 2.99 18.50 -8.64
N ASP A 131 4.18 18.52 -8.08
CA ASP A 131 5.03 17.32 -7.94
C ASP A 131 4.77 16.54 -6.65
N ASN A 132 3.91 17.07 -5.76
CA ASN A 132 3.61 16.42 -4.51
C ASN A 132 2.61 15.28 -4.74
N LYS A 133 3.06 14.06 -4.46
CA LYS A 133 2.27 12.83 -4.66
C LYS A 133 1.44 12.45 -3.44
N TYR A 134 1.63 13.12 -2.30
CA TYR A 134 1.00 12.72 -1.06
C TYR A 134 0.63 13.94 -0.21
N ILE A 135 -0.61 14.37 -0.28
CA ILE A 135 -1.18 15.42 0.56
C ILE A 135 -2.41 14.86 1.26
N VAL A 136 -2.40 14.83 2.59
CA VAL A 136 -3.56 14.41 3.37
C VAL A 136 -4.50 15.61 3.52
N LEU A 137 -5.65 15.56 2.86
CA LEU A 137 -6.66 16.62 2.90
C LEU A 137 -7.50 16.55 4.16
N LEU A 138 -8.04 15.37 4.47
CA LEU A 138 -8.88 15.11 5.65
C LEU A 138 -8.44 13.84 6.32
N LYS A 139 -8.60 13.78 7.64
CA LYS A 139 -8.19 12.64 8.47
C LYS A 139 -9.37 12.07 9.25
N LYS A 140 -9.32 10.75 9.47
CA LYS A 140 -10.21 10.04 10.40
C LYS A 140 -11.71 10.17 10.08
N LEU A 141 -12.04 10.19 8.80
CA LEU A 141 -13.43 10.19 8.36
C LEU A 141 -14.07 8.81 8.55
N SER A 142 -15.36 8.78 8.83
CA SER A 142 -16.13 7.55 8.81
C SER A 142 -16.35 7.05 7.38
N TYR A 143 -16.69 5.76 7.24
CA TYR A 143 -17.06 5.21 5.93
C TYR A 143 -18.22 5.97 5.27
N ASP A 144 -19.24 6.34 6.07
CA ASP A 144 -20.42 7.07 5.57
C ASP A 144 -20.04 8.45 5.00
N ALA A 145 -19.01 9.08 5.56
CA ALA A 145 -18.55 10.39 5.08
C ALA A 145 -17.81 10.30 3.74
N ILE A 146 -17.11 9.20 3.47
CA ILE A 146 -16.38 9.02 2.21
C ILE A 146 -17.22 8.36 1.11
N GLN A 147 -18.31 7.68 1.47
CA GLN A 147 -19.15 6.91 0.56
C GLN A 147 -19.67 7.74 -0.63
N PRO A 148 -20.15 8.99 -0.47
CA PRO A 148 -20.62 9.80 -1.60
C PRO A 148 -19.53 10.03 -2.66
N PHE A 149 -18.28 10.25 -2.22
CA PHE A 149 -17.16 10.43 -3.16
C PHE A 149 -16.78 9.14 -3.87
N VAL A 150 -16.75 8.02 -3.15
CA VAL A 150 -16.49 6.69 -3.73
C VAL A 150 -17.56 6.36 -4.77
N GLN A 151 -18.83 6.62 -4.47
CA GLN A 151 -19.92 6.41 -5.43
C GLN A 151 -19.79 7.29 -6.67
N LEU A 152 -19.33 8.54 -6.53
CA LEU A 152 -19.07 9.40 -7.67
C LEU A 152 -17.89 8.91 -8.52
N GLN A 153 -16.83 8.45 -7.88
CA GLN A 153 -15.61 7.99 -8.55
C GLN A 153 -15.84 6.67 -9.29
N ASP A 154 -16.57 5.73 -8.68
CA ASP A 154 -16.80 4.37 -9.18
C ASP A 154 -18.11 4.25 -10.00
N ALA A 155 -18.87 5.34 -10.15
CA ALA A 155 -20.10 5.34 -10.92
C ALA A 155 -19.85 4.85 -12.34
N THR A 156 -20.55 3.77 -12.72
CA THR A 156 -20.49 3.20 -14.08
C THR A 156 -21.80 3.37 -14.83
N ASP A 157 -21.71 3.46 -16.14
CA ASP A 157 -22.90 3.43 -17.00
C ASP A 157 -23.35 1.97 -17.25
N GLU A 158 -24.51 1.80 -17.93
CA GLU A 158 -25.06 0.47 -18.32
C GLU A 158 -24.08 -0.37 -19.16
N LYS A 159 -23.08 0.27 -19.77
CA LYS A 159 -22.03 -0.38 -20.57
C LYS A 159 -20.77 -0.71 -19.79
N GLY A 160 -20.73 -0.43 -18.46
CA GLY A 160 -19.58 -0.68 -17.59
C GLY A 160 -18.46 0.37 -17.70
N ASN A 161 -18.67 1.51 -18.39
CA ASN A 161 -17.69 2.59 -18.42
C ASN A 161 -17.88 3.53 -17.23
N LEU A 162 -16.79 4.11 -16.71
CA LEU A 162 -16.86 5.12 -15.66
C LEU A 162 -17.62 6.37 -16.16
N LYS A 163 -18.62 6.82 -15.40
CA LYS A 163 -19.34 8.07 -15.68
C LYS A 163 -18.46 9.31 -15.49
N ASN A 164 -17.57 9.24 -14.49
CA ASN A 164 -16.69 10.34 -14.12
C ASN A 164 -15.20 9.95 -14.29
N PRO A 165 -14.73 9.67 -15.51
CA PRO A 165 -13.37 9.20 -15.74
C PRO A 165 -12.29 10.25 -15.42
N ASN A 166 -12.70 11.51 -15.27
CA ASN A 166 -11.82 12.66 -15.02
C ASN A 166 -11.57 12.92 -13.53
N ILE A 167 -12.22 12.22 -12.60
CA ILE A 167 -11.90 12.29 -11.17
C ILE A 167 -10.67 11.43 -10.94
N LYS A 168 -9.50 12.04 -10.76
CA LYS A 168 -8.21 11.36 -10.64
C LYS A 168 -7.35 11.97 -9.53
N GLY A 169 -6.42 11.16 -9.00
CA GLY A 169 -5.45 11.61 -8.00
C GLY A 169 -5.98 11.62 -6.56
N VAL A 170 -7.17 11.09 -6.29
CA VAL A 170 -7.71 10.97 -4.94
C VAL A 170 -7.85 9.51 -4.57
N TRP A 171 -7.36 9.14 -3.39
CA TRP A 171 -7.59 7.81 -2.81
C TRP A 171 -7.79 7.90 -1.31
N PHE A 172 -8.23 6.80 -0.71
CA PHE A 172 -8.50 6.69 0.70
C PHE A 172 -7.52 5.73 1.36
N GLU A 173 -6.91 6.19 2.45
CA GLU A 173 -6.08 5.35 3.29
C GLU A 173 -6.86 4.93 4.52
N THR A 174 -6.97 3.63 4.72
CA THR A 174 -7.62 3.06 5.90
C THR A 174 -6.67 3.14 7.08
N GLU A 175 -7.17 3.64 8.20
CA GLU A 175 -6.52 3.65 9.51
C GLU A 175 -7.49 3.05 10.52
N TYR A 176 -7.00 2.45 11.61
CA TYR A 176 -7.87 1.99 12.68
C TYR A 176 -7.74 2.91 13.89
N GLN A 177 -8.89 3.40 14.35
CA GLN A 177 -8.97 4.19 15.57
C GLN A 177 -9.58 3.36 16.69
N ARG A 178 -8.95 3.41 17.87
CA ARG A 178 -9.48 2.75 19.06
C ARG A 178 -10.74 3.46 19.55
N ASN A 179 -11.79 2.70 19.78
CA ASN A 179 -13.07 3.18 20.26
C ASN A 179 -13.47 2.43 21.54
N TYR A 180 -13.97 3.20 22.51
CA TYR A 180 -14.44 2.72 23.79
C TYR A 180 -15.95 3.04 23.89
N PRO A 181 -16.85 2.08 23.54
CA PRO A 181 -18.28 2.36 23.43
C PRO A 181 -18.90 2.89 24.73
N PHE A 182 -18.41 2.43 25.86
CA PHE A 182 -18.92 2.82 27.19
C PHE A 182 -18.12 3.95 27.85
N LYS A 183 -17.23 4.62 27.10
CA LYS A 183 -16.43 5.79 27.53
C LYS A 183 -15.73 5.58 28.88
N THR A 184 -16.38 5.97 30.01
CA THR A 184 -15.81 5.97 31.36
C THR A 184 -15.88 4.63 32.07
N LEU A 185 -16.68 3.67 31.57
CA LEU A 185 -16.87 2.37 32.19
C LEU A 185 -15.57 1.59 32.25
N ALA A 186 -15.11 1.25 33.45
CA ALA A 186 -13.85 0.55 33.70
C ALA A 186 -12.61 1.19 33.06
N SER A 187 -12.66 2.49 32.73
CA SER A 187 -11.61 3.20 32.00
C SER A 187 -10.22 3.11 32.66
N SER A 188 -10.15 3.14 33.99
CA SER A 188 -8.91 2.99 34.74
C SER A 188 -8.28 1.59 34.64
N VAL A 189 -9.12 0.56 34.45
CA VAL A 189 -8.67 -0.83 34.28
C VAL A 189 -8.33 -1.10 32.83
N ILE A 190 -9.22 -0.74 31.90
CA ILE A 190 -9.03 -0.94 30.46
C ILE A 190 -7.83 -0.12 29.97
N GLY A 191 -7.74 1.12 30.40
CA GLY A 191 -6.73 2.05 29.94
C GLY A 191 -7.06 2.67 28.59
N PHE A 192 -6.04 3.17 27.92
CA PHE A 192 -6.19 3.79 26.60
C PHE A 192 -4.95 3.56 25.73
N THR A 193 -5.11 3.80 24.42
CA THR A 193 -4.03 3.74 23.43
C THR A 193 -3.62 5.13 22.99
N SER A 194 -2.33 5.30 22.68
CA SER A 194 -1.79 6.47 21.98
C SER A 194 -1.82 6.27 20.45
N ALA A 195 -1.31 7.27 19.72
CA ALA A 195 -1.14 7.17 18.27
C ALA A 195 -0.33 5.92 17.89
N GLY A 196 -0.70 5.26 16.79
CA GLY A 196 -0.04 4.05 16.33
C GLY A 196 -0.51 2.76 17.02
N ASN A 197 -1.66 2.77 17.67
CA ASN A 197 -2.24 1.61 18.38
C ASN A 197 -1.38 1.07 19.54
N VAL A 198 -0.58 1.92 20.19
CA VAL A 198 0.24 1.54 21.33
C VAL A 198 -0.55 1.70 22.62
N GLY A 199 -0.72 0.61 23.38
CA GLY A 199 -1.33 0.64 24.70
C GLY A 199 -0.49 1.44 25.69
N THR A 200 -1.08 2.42 26.37
CA THR A 200 -0.35 3.33 27.27
C THR A 200 -0.59 2.98 28.74
N THR A 201 -1.79 2.56 29.10
CA THR A 201 -2.17 2.23 30.49
C THR A 201 -3.10 1.03 30.55
N GLY A 202 -3.28 0.45 31.74
CA GLY A 202 -4.25 -0.60 32.03
C GLY A 202 -4.04 -1.88 31.22
N LEU A 203 -5.13 -2.56 30.90
CA LEU A 203 -5.14 -3.79 30.09
C LEU A 203 -4.58 -3.56 28.68
N GLU A 204 -4.83 -2.38 28.11
CA GLU A 204 -4.30 -1.99 26.80
C GLU A 204 -2.78 -2.03 26.78
N ASN A 205 -2.11 -1.58 27.83
CA ASN A 205 -0.65 -1.62 27.95
C ASN A 205 -0.16 -3.03 28.30
N TYR A 206 -0.75 -3.67 29.29
CA TYR A 206 -0.30 -4.97 29.80
C TYR A 206 -0.39 -6.06 28.72
N TYR A 207 -1.47 -6.07 27.94
CA TYR A 207 -1.70 -7.02 26.85
C TYR A 207 -1.39 -6.43 25.46
N ASN A 208 -0.52 -5.42 25.40
CA ASN A 208 -0.25 -4.73 24.15
C ASN A 208 0.18 -5.69 23.04
N ASP A 209 1.08 -6.63 23.30
CA ASP A 209 1.59 -7.59 22.31
C ASP A 209 0.53 -8.60 21.85
N THR A 210 -0.44 -8.90 22.70
CA THR A 210 -1.56 -9.80 22.38
C THR A 210 -2.62 -9.08 21.54
N LEU A 211 -2.91 -7.83 21.90
CA LEU A 211 -3.92 -6.99 21.25
C LEU A 211 -3.42 -6.42 19.92
N ASN A 212 -2.11 -6.19 19.77
CA ASN A 212 -1.53 -5.73 18.53
C ASN A 212 -1.45 -6.87 17.51
N GLY A 213 -1.56 -6.47 16.26
CA GLY A 213 -1.32 -7.33 15.10
C GLY A 213 -0.05 -6.93 14.36
N VAL A 214 0.09 -7.44 13.16
CA VAL A 214 1.18 -7.14 12.24
C VAL A 214 0.60 -6.52 10.97
N ASN A 215 1.13 -5.37 10.59
CA ASN A 215 0.73 -4.73 9.33
C ASN A 215 1.03 -5.63 8.14
N GLY A 216 0.09 -5.69 7.22
CA GLY A 216 0.30 -6.23 5.90
C GLY A 216 0.98 -5.22 4.98
N ARG A 217 1.33 -5.68 3.81
CA ARG A 217 1.91 -4.85 2.75
C ARG A 217 1.40 -5.24 1.39
N GLU A 218 1.19 -4.25 0.57
CA GLU A 218 0.88 -4.39 -0.84
C GLU A 218 2.07 -3.87 -1.64
N TYR A 219 2.59 -4.71 -2.53
CA TYR A 219 3.67 -4.35 -3.44
C TYR A 219 3.16 -4.42 -4.86
N GLY A 220 3.34 -3.34 -5.61
CA GLY A 220 3.17 -3.35 -7.05
C GLY A 220 4.53 -3.47 -7.74
N TYR A 221 4.66 -4.32 -8.73
CA TYR A 221 5.84 -4.39 -9.59
C TYR A 221 5.44 -4.71 -11.03
N LEU A 222 6.27 -4.24 -11.98
CA LEU A 222 6.14 -4.62 -13.39
C LEU A 222 6.89 -5.93 -13.62
N ASN A 223 6.23 -6.92 -14.20
CA ASN A 223 6.89 -8.15 -14.61
C ASN A 223 7.72 -7.95 -15.88
N ALA A 224 8.39 -9.00 -16.36
CA ALA A 224 9.21 -8.97 -17.57
C ALA A 224 8.42 -8.60 -18.84
N ASP A 225 7.11 -8.80 -18.84
CA ASP A 225 6.19 -8.53 -19.95
C ASP A 225 5.54 -7.13 -19.84
N ASN A 226 6.03 -6.28 -18.92
CA ASN A 226 5.49 -4.96 -18.63
C ASN A 226 4.05 -4.96 -18.04
N ASP A 227 3.56 -6.10 -17.55
CA ASP A 227 2.30 -6.18 -16.85
C ASP A 227 2.49 -5.84 -15.37
N PHE A 228 1.57 -5.02 -14.84
CA PHE A 228 1.58 -4.66 -13.42
C PHE A 228 1.09 -5.83 -12.57
N GLN A 229 2.00 -6.40 -11.79
CA GLN A 229 1.66 -7.43 -10.83
C GLN A 229 1.61 -6.86 -9.41
N LYS A 230 0.59 -7.28 -8.68
CA LYS A 230 0.34 -6.89 -7.31
C LYS A 230 0.51 -8.09 -6.39
N THR A 231 1.42 -7.97 -5.43
CA THR A 231 1.57 -8.96 -4.36
C THR A 231 1.03 -8.36 -3.06
N VAL A 232 0.09 -9.04 -2.43
CA VAL A 232 -0.53 -8.60 -1.17
C VAL A 232 -0.14 -9.57 -0.07
N ILE A 233 0.54 -9.04 0.96
CA ILE A 233 0.74 -9.72 2.23
C ILE A 233 -0.34 -9.19 3.16
N ALA A 234 -1.31 -10.04 3.51
CA ALA A 234 -2.42 -9.65 4.38
C ALA A 234 -1.95 -9.23 5.77
N ALA A 235 -2.62 -8.23 6.35
CA ALA A 235 -2.40 -7.87 7.75
C ALA A 235 -2.87 -9.01 8.68
N GLN A 236 -2.15 -9.22 9.76
CA GLN A 236 -2.56 -10.12 10.83
C GLN A 236 -3.15 -9.29 11.96
N ASN A 237 -4.44 -9.46 12.22
CA ASN A 237 -5.14 -8.73 13.28
C ASN A 237 -4.71 -9.23 14.67
N GLY A 238 -4.83 -8.35 15.67
CA GLY A 238 -4.59 -8.71 17.05
C GLY A 238 -5.66 -9.64 17.61
N ASN A 239 -5.34 -10.34 18.70
CA ASN A 239 -6.23 -11.27 19.35
C ASN A 239 -7.22 -10.55 20.28
N THR A 240 -8.43 -11.09 20.38
CA THR A 240 -9.45 -10.59 21.33
C THR A 240 -9.11 -11.01 22.75
N LEU A 241 -9.17 -10.07 23.69
CA LEU A 241 -8.99 -10.29 25.11
C LEU A 241 -10.36 -10.45 25.81
N TYR A 242 -10.59 -11.61 26.39
CA TYR A 242 -11.76 -11.87 27.22
C TYR A 242 -11.43 -11.57 28.67
N THR A 243 -12.23 -10.72 29.30
CA THR A 243 -12.04 -10.31 30.71
C THR A 243 -13.10 -10.92 31.60
N THR A 244 -12.87 -10.87 32.91
CA THR A 244 -13.86 -11.24 33.94
C THR A 244 -14.69 -10.05 34.41
N ILE A 245 -14.52 -8.88 33.78
CA ILE A 245 -15.33 -7.67 34.06
C ILE A 245 -16.74 -7.94 33.59
N ASP A 246 -17.72 -7.52 34.39
CA ASP A 246 -19.13 -7.47 34.02
C ASP A 246 -19.54 -6.01 33.83
N ALA A 247 -19.90 -5.63 32.61
CA ALA A 247 -20.22 -4.26 32.23
C ALA A 247 -21.49 -3.76 33.00
N ASN A 248 -22.44 -4.65 33.26
CA ASN A 248 -23.69 -4.29 33.96
C ASN A 248 -23.40 -3.99 35.44
N ILE A 249 -22.64 -4.87 36.09
CA ILE A 249 -22.26 -4.67 37.51
C ILE A 249 -21.43 -3.39 37.64
N GLN A 250 -20.46 -3.20 36.72
CA GLN A 250 -19.60 -2.03 36.71
C GLN A 250 -20.42 -0.74 36.52
N SER A 251 -21.45 -0.74 35.66
CA SER A 251 -22.31 0.42 35.41
C SER A 251 -23.11 0.80 36.63
N ILE A 252 -23.65 -0.20 37.38
CA ILE A 252 -24.38 0.01 38.63
C ILE A 252 -23.44 0.59 39.70
N CYS A 253 -22.22 0.06 39.84
CA CYS A 253 -21.24 0.58 40.79
C CYS A 253 -20.90 2.05 40.50
N LEU A 254 -20.71 2.43 39.23
CA LEU A 254 -20.43 3.82 38.84
C LEU A 254 -21.62 4.74 39.16
N LEU A 255 -22.85 4.28 38.96
CA LEU A 255 -24.04 5.05 39.26
C LEU A 255 -24.17 5.35 40.80
N TYR A 256 -23.84 4.36 41.62
CA TYR A 256 -23.85 4.52 43.07
C TYR A 256 -22.72 5.37 43.64
N THR A 257 -21.58 5.39 42.98
CA THR A 257 -20.37 6.17 43.38
C THR A 257 -20.33 7.57 42.80
N SER A 258 -21.19 7.88 41.82
CA SER A 258 -21.34 9.24 41.29
C SER A 258 -22.04 10.11 42.33
N PRO A 259 -21.51 11.30 42.70
CA PRO A 259 -22.16 12.20 43.61
C PRO A 259 -23.53 12.55 43.09
N SER A 260 -24.58 12.36 43.97
CA SER A 260 -25.93 12.73 43.62
C SER A 260 -26.01 14.24 43.37
N PRO A 261 -26.83 14.71 42.40
CA PRO A 261 -27.09 16.14 42.23
C PRO A 261 -27.62 16.84 43.48
N ARG A 262 -27.99 16.06 44.55
CA ARG A 262 -28.41 16.59 45.84
C ARG A 262 -27.29 16.83 46.82
N ASP A 263 -26.06 16.34 46.50
CA ASP A 263 -24.88 16.46 47.36
C ASP A 263 -23.91 17.58 46.86
N ALA A 264 -24.34 18.36 45.85
CA ALA A 264 -23.62 19.48 45.26
C ALA A 264 -24.20 20.83 45.75
#